data_cfaa4e93045c07d8dbc2d0d534a67ec1
#
_entry.id   cfaa4e93045c07d8dbc2d0d534a67ec1
#
_cell.length_a   1.000
_cell.length_b   1.000
_cell.length_c   1.000
_cell.angle_alpha   90.00
_cell.angle_beta   90.00
_cell.angle_gamma   90.00
#
_symmetry.space_group_name_H-M   'P 1'
#
loop_
_entity.id
_entity.type
_entity.pdbx_description
1 polymer ?
#
loop_
_entity_poly.entity_id
_entity_poly.type
_entity_poly.pdbx_seq_one_letter_code
_entity_poly.pdbx_strand_id
1 'polypeptide(L)'
;MQQRFHFYYGWIHVVMAAWAMVATLPGRTHGLGLITKPLLEDLGLTESAFALINLWSCLLGALFALPMGWLIDRLGVRLAGTVVVGLLSASVFQLTRVDDGNELFLSLTLIRGFGQSALSVVSIAMISKWFRQNLAPAMGVYAVLLTIGFVLSVLGMGWAIDRYGWREAWKLLGYGLLFLMPAVWLLVRSTPEEFGVEPDPEVNAANRALNSEHGLADFTLLEALLTPTFWIIALATSAFNLVWSSITLFNEPILDELGFDQKAAVEMMAYLTGLGLISNLVAGKLATRQRIGMLLGVALLALTVALAWFPSIRSAIQLRLYGAVMGFVGGMVTVIHFSAWGQFFGRAEIGRIQGVAQALSVLASAIGPICVAWFADQERSHLPVYYVFAVLTFFASMLSFLMPLPMDAEQARTTLR
;
A
#
# COMPACT_ATOMS: atom_id res chain seq x y z
N MET A 1 -14.92 34.02 1.08
CA MET A 1 -13.81 33.51 1.88
C MET A 1 -12.61 32.96 1.08
N GLN A 2 -12.73 32.85 -0.25
CA GLN A 2 -11.71 32.23 -1.16
C GLN A 2 -10.45 33.07 -1.45
N GLN A 3 -10.40 34.36 -1.13
CA GLN A 3 -9.27 35.24 -1.54
C GLN A 3 -8.10 35.36 -0.55
N ARG A 4 -8.07 34.59 0.54
CA ARG A 4 -7.03 34.74 1.58
C ARG A 4 -6.03 33.60 1.75
N PHE A 5 -6.19 32.43 1.06
CA PHE A 5 -5.22 31.37 1.13
C PHE A 5 -4.77 30.97 -0.27
N HIS A 6 -3.49 31.29 -0.62
CA HIS A 6 -2.81 30.74 -1.82
C HIS A 6 -2.54 29.22 -1.71
N PHE A 7 -3.20 28.53 -0.76
CA PHE A 7 -2.98 27.13 -0.46
C PHE A 7 -4.20 26.31 -0.85
N TYR A 8 -4.00 25.33 -1.75
CA TYR A 8 -5.05 24.40 -2.15
C TYR A 8 -5.37 23.43 -1.02
N TYR A 9 -6.63 23.37 -0.58
CA TYR A 9 -7.07 22.57 0.56
C TYR A 9 -6.84 21.06 0.36
N GLY A 10 -6.72 20.57 -0.88
CA GLY A 10 -6.37 19.19 -1.22
C GLY A 10 -5.07 18.70 -0.57
N TRP A 11 -4.10 19.59 -0.28
CA TRP A 11 -2.86 19.22 0.41
C TRP A 11 -3.08 18.81 1.87
N ILE A 12 -4.12 19.34 2.52
CA ILE A 12 -4.53 18.86 3.86
C ILE A 12 -4.97 17.38 3.76
N HIS A 13 -5.67 17.01 2.70
CA HIS A 13 -6.06 15.62 2.45
C HIS A 13 -4.84 14.71 2.23
N VAL A 14 -3.77 15.20 1.60
CA VAL A 14 -2.52 14.43 1.45
C VAL A 14 -1.91 14.12 2.82
N VAL A 15 -1.83 15.11 3.72
CA VAL A 15 -1.32 14.91 5.09
C VAL A 15 -2.23 13.98 5.89
N MET A 16 -3.55 14.20 5.85
CA MET A 16 -4.53 13.37 6.56
C MET A 16 -4.55 11.94 6.05
N ALA A 17 -4.43 11.74 4.74
CA ALA A 17 -4.31 10.43 4.12
C ALA A 17 -3.01 9.73 4.55
N ALA A 18 -1.88 10.43 4.58
CA ALA A 18 -0.62 9.87 5.08
C ALA A 18 -0.74 9.44 6.55
N TRP A 19 -1.36 10.26 7.39
CA TRP A 19 -1.64 9.92 8.79
C TRP A 19 -2.56 8.70 8.91
N ALA A 20 -3.64 8.64 8.13
CA ALA A 20 -4.53 7.49 8.09
C ALA A 20 -3.82 6.21 7.62
N MET A 21 -2.90 6.31 6.64
CA MET A 21 -2.10 5.16 6.18
C MET A 21 -1.10 4.71 7.25
N VAL A 22 -0.42 5.62 7.94
CA VAL A 22 0.49 5.30 9.06
C VAL A 22 -0.30 4.63 10.20
N ALA A 23 -1.52 5.10 10.46
CA ALA A 23 -2.43 4.51 11.44
C ALA A 23 -2.84 3.06 11.12
N THR A 24 -2.55 2.55 9.91
CA THR A 24 -2.73 1.12 9.58
C THR A 24 -1.67 0.21 10.19
N LEU A 25 -0.64 0.75 10.85
CA LEU A 25 0.49 0.00 11.42
C LEU A 25 0.08 -1.28 12.19
N PRO A 26 -0.92 -1.27 13.08
CA PRO A 26 -1.29 -2.48 13.81
C PRO A 26 -1.80 -3.61 12.91
N GLY A 27 -2.35 -3.28 11.73
CA GLY A 27 -2.78 -4.25 10.71
C GLY A 27 -1.69 -4.67 9.72
N ARG A 28 -0.49 -4.12 9.81
CA ARG A 28 0.63 -4.44 8.93
C ARG A 28 1.56 -5.48 9.53
N THR A 29 2.22 -6.26 8.67
CA THR A 29 3.15 -7.31 9.10
C THR A 29 4.27 -6.76 9.97
N HIS A 30 4.86 -5.60 9.60
CA HIS A 30 5.92 -4.97 10.41
C HIS A 30 5.41 -4.41 11.74
N GLY A 31 4.15 -4.00 11.86
CA GLY A 31 3.56 -3.59 13.13
C GLY A 31 3.39 -4.79 14.06
N LEU A 32 2.75 -5.86 13.56
CA LEU A 32 2.56 -7.09 14.33
C LEU A 32 3.89 -7.76 14.67
N GLY A 33 4.88 -7.71 13.77
CA GLY A 33 6.22 -8.25 14.03
C GLY A 33 6.88 -7.70 15.29
N LEU A 34 6.58 -6.46 15.67
CA LEU A 34 7.12 -5.85 16.90
C LEU A 34 6.65 -6.55 18.19
N ILE A 35 5.48 -7.18 18.15
CA ILE A 35 4.87 -7.84 19.33
C ILE A 35 4.76 -9.35 19.20
N THR A 36 5.15 -9.94 18.06
CA THR A 36 4.94 -11.37 17.82
C THR A 36 5.56 -12.21 18.94
N LYS A 37 6.83 -11.97 19.31
CA LYS A 37 7.51 -12.75 20.34
C LYS A 37 6.82 -12.62 21.71
N PRO A 38 6.64 -11.43 22.30
CA PRO A 38 5.97 -11.31 23.60
C PRO A 38 4.50 -11.75 23.57
N LEU A 39 3.80 -11.64 22.43
CA LEU A 39 2.44 -12.13 22.26
C LEU A 39 2.36 -13.67 22.32
N LEU A 40 3.30 -14.36 21.67
CA LEU A 40 3.39 -15.82 21.69
C LEU A 40 3.72 -16.36 23.09
N GLU A 41 4.64 -15.70 23.79
CA GLU A 41 5.01 -16.03 25.15
C GLU A 41 3.81 -15.87 26.11
N ASP A 42 3.07 -14.76 26.00
CA ASP A 42 1.89 -14.48 26.86
C ASP A 42 0.74 -15.47 26.63
N LEU A 43 0.49 -15.88 25.38
CA LEU A 43 -0.62 -16.76 25.03
C LEU A 43 -0.24 -18.26 25.01
N GLY A 44 1.02 -18.58 25.19
CA GLY A 44 1.52 -19.97 25.11
C GLY A 44 1.33 -20.60 23.72
N LEU A 45 1.33 -19.79 22.66
CA LEU A 45 1.11 -20.26 21.28
C LEU A 45 2.42 -20.62 20.60
N THR A 46 2.38 -21.67 19.77
CA THR A 46 3.50 -22.00 18.89
C THR A 46 3.56 -21.05 17.69
N GLU A 47 4.75 -20.87 17.12
CA GLU A 47 4.92 -20.05 15.91
C GLU A 47 4.06 -20.54 14.73
N SER A 48 3.91 -21.87 14.58
CA SER A 48 3.08 -22.46 13.53
C SER A 48 1.58 -22.17 13.73
N ALA A 49 1.07 -22.19 14.96
CA ALA A 49 -0.31 -21.81 15.26
C ALA A 49 -0.57 -20.34 14.95
N PHE A 50 0.35 -19.47 15.35
CA PHE A 50 0.28 -18.04 15.03
C PHE A 50 0.35 -17.78 13.52
N ALA A 51 1.23 -18.49 12.80
CA ALA A 51 1.33 -18.34 11.34
C ALA A 51 0.01 -18.67 10.64
N LEU A 52 -0.70 -19.74 11.06
CA LEU A 52 -2.02 -20.09 10.54
C LEU A 52 -3.07 -19.03 10.88
N ILE A 53 -3.12 -18.55 12.12
CA ILE A 53 -3.99 -17.48 12.56
C ILE A 53 -3.75 -16.23 11.72
N ASN A 54 -2.50 -15.82 11.56
CA ASN A 54 -2.12 -14.64 10.79
C ASN A 54 -2.47 -14.78 9.29
N LEU A 55 -2.25 -15.96 8.69
CA LEU A 55 -2.59 -16.24 7.31
C LEU A 55 -4.10 -16.05 7.07
N TRP A 56 -4.92 -16.75 7.85
CA TRP A 56 -6.38 -16.66 7.69
C TRP A 56 -6.90 -15.26 8.01
N SER A 57 -6.33 -14.58 9.01
CA SER A 57 -6.66 -13.18 9.32
C SER A 57 -6.32 -12.24 8.15
N CYS A 58 -5.20 -12.47 7.43
CA CYS A 58 -4.87 -11.71 6.24
C CYS A 58 -5.87 -11.96 5.09
N LEU A 59 -6.19 -13.23 4.82
CA LEU A 59 -7.10 -13.62 3.73
C LEU A 59 -8.51 -13.06 3.96
N LEU A 60 -9.06 -13.24 5.17
CA LEU A 60 -10.38 -12.69 5.54
C LEU A 60 -10.36 -11.17 5.62
N GLY A 61 -9.28 -10.60 6.18
CA GLY A 61 -9.08 -9.16 6.26
C GLY A 61 -9.04 -8.48 4.88
N ALA A 62 -8.51 -9.14 3.84
CA ALA A 62 -8.50 -8.61 2.48
C ALA A 62 -9.90 -8.31 1.94
N LEU A 63 -10.88 -9.11 2.33
CA LEU A 63 -12.28 -8.96 1.88
C LEU A 63 -12.93 -7.66 2.36
N PHE A 64 -12.43 -7.04 3.45
CA PHE A 64 -12.95 -5.77 3.96
C PHE A 64 -12.74 -4.60 3.00
N ALA A 65 -11.79 -4.70 2.06
CA ALA A 65 -11.58 -3.67 1.05
C ALA A 65 -12.79 -3.52 0.11
N LEU A 66 -13.50 -4.61 -0.18
CA LEU A 66 -14.63 -4.61 -1.13
C LEU A 66 -15.83 -3.80 -0.62
N PRO A 67 -16.42 -4.10 0.57
CA PRO A 67 -17.52 -3.29 1.09
C PRO A 67 -17.08 -1.86 1.42
N MET A 68 -15.81 -1.66 1.81
CA MET A 68 -15.30 -0.33 2.09
C MET A 68 -15.26 0.54 0.84
N GLY A 69 -14.86 0.00 -0.31
CA GLY A 69 -14.90 0.74 -1.57
C GLY A 69 -16.30 1.25 -1.90
N TRP A 70 -17.32 0.38 -1.75
CA TRP A 70 -18.72 0.77 -1.94
C TRP A 70 -19.19 1.83 -0.92
N LEU A 71 -18.77 1.68 0.34
CA LEU A 71 -19.14 2.62 1.42
C LEU A 71 -18.57 4.03 1.17
N ILE A 72 -17.31 4.11 0.70
CA ILE A 72 -16.63 5.36 0.33
C ILE A 72 -17.39 6.09 -0.78
N ASP A 73 -17.80 5.36 -1.82
CA ASP A 73 -18.47 5.95 -2.97
C ASP A 73 -19.90 6.41 -2.64
N ARG A 74 -20.56 5.77 -1.66
CA ARG A 74 -21.92 6.10 -1.24
C ARG A 74 -22.00 7.12 -0.11
N LEU A 75 -21.16 7.00 0.91
CA LEU A 75 -21.20 7.83 2.13
C LEU A 75 -20.09 8.88 2.20
N GLY A 76 -19.15 8.85 1.25
CA GLY A 76 -17.99 9.72 1.22
C GLY A 76 -16.84 9.28 2.15
N VAL A 77 -15.64 9.77 1.83
CA VAL A 77 -14.39 9.41 2.55
C VAL A 77 -14.37 9.90 4.00
N ARG A 78 -15.08 10.99 4.30
CA ARG A 78 -15.15 11.59 5.64
C ARG A 78 -15.80 10.64 6.64
N LEU A 79 -17.03 10.20 6.36
CA LEU A 79 -17.77 9.31 7.24
C LEU A 79 -17.12 7.92 7.29
N ALA A 80 -16.81 7.35 6.11
CA ALA A 80 -16.15 6.06 6.02
C ALA A 80 -14.83 6.04 6.80
N GLY A 81 -13.98 7.05 6.63
CA GLY A 81 -12.70 7.15 7.35
C GLY A 81 -12.86 7.26 8.86
N THR A 82 -13.80 8.10 9.32
CA THR A 82 -14.06 8.27 10.75
C THR A 82 -14.52 6.96 11.40
N VAL A 83 -15.46 6.25 10.75
CA VAL A 83 -15.98 4.96 11.26
C VAL A 83 -14.88 3.90 11.29
N VAL A 84 -14.10 3.79 10.21
CA VAL A 84 -13.03 2.78 10.11
C VAL A 84 -11.93 3.03 11.15
N VAL A 85 -11.53 4.27 11.37
CA VAL A 85 -10.53 4.61 12.41
C VAL A 85 -11.06 4.23 13.80
N GLY A 86 -12.35 4.50 14.08
CA GLY A 86 -12.98 4.10 15.33
C GLY A 86 -13.04 2.58 15.52
N LEU A 87 -13.44 1.83 14.49
CA LEU A 87 -13.48 0.37 14.51
C LEU A 87 -12.08 -0.24 14.64
N LEU A 88 -11.09 0.34 13.97
CA LEU A 88 -9.68 -0.08 14.11
C LEU A 88 -9.20 0.14 15.54
N SER A 89 -9.48 1.31 16.12
CA SER A 89 -9.14 1.60 17.52
C SER A 89 -9.77 0.58 18.47
N ALA A 90 -11.06 0.29 18.32
CA ALA A 90 -11.74 -0.73 19.12
C ALA A 90 -11.10 -2.11 18.98
N SER A 91 -10.73 -2.50 17.74
CA SER A 91 -10.06 -3.78 17.48
C SER A 91 -8.66 -3.83 18.11
N VAL A 92 -7.92 -2.72 18.12
CA VAL A 92 -6.63 -2.62 18.80
C VAL A 92 -6.79 -2.76 20.31
N PHE A 93 -7.79 -2.12 20.93
CA PHE A 93 -8.08 -2.31 22.35
C PHE A 93 -8.53 -3.76 22.66
N GLN A 94 -9.27 -4.40 21.76
CA GLN A 94 -9.64 -5.82 21.92
C GLN A 94 -8.38 -6.70 21.93
N LEU A 95 -7.42 -6.49 21.03
CA LEU A 95 -6.17 -7.25 21.00
C LEU A 95 -5.39 -7.16 22.32
N THR A 96 -5.46 -6.02 23.02
CA THR A 96 -4.74 -5.89 24.31
C THR A 96 -5.35 -6.71 25.46
N ARG A 97 -6.54 -7.33 25.24
CA ARG A 97 -7.28 -8.12 26.22
C ARG A 97 -7.39 -9.60 25.84
N VAL A 98 -6.73 -9.99 24.78
CA VAL A 98 -6.77 -11.36 24.25
C VAL A 98 -6.07 -12.32 25.23
N ASP A 99 -6.73 -13.43 25.52
CA ASP A 99 -6.26 -14.47 26.42
C ASP A 99 -6.14 -15.86 25.76
N ASP A 100 -6.72 -16.04 24.55
CA ASP A 100 -6.63 -17.28 23.81
C ASP A 100 -6.45 -17.10 22.27
N GLY A 101 -6.21 -18.23 21.57
CA GLY A 101 -5.98 -18.23 20.12
C GLY A 101 -7.20 -17.85 19.29
N ASN A 102 -8.44 -18.10 19.75
CA ASN A 102 -9.66 -17.76 19.01
C ASN A 102 -9.93 -16.26 19.08
N GLU A 103 -9.74 -15.67 20.27
CA GLU A 103 -9.84 -14.22 20.45
C GLU A 103 -8.76 -13.50 19.66
N LEU A 104 -7.53 -14.07 19.62
CA LEU A 104 -6.44 -13.57 18.80
C LEU A 104 -6.82 -13.58 17.33
N PHE A 105 -7.37 -14.69 16.82
CA PHE A 105 -7.80 -14.82 15.42
C PHE A 105 -8.85 -13.75 15.05
N LEU A 106 -9.86 -13.56 15.89
CA LEU A 106 -10.88 -12.54 15.67
C LEU A 106 -10.26 -11.13 15.66
N SER A 107 -9.45 -10.81 16.68
CA SER A 107 -8.83 -9.49 16.83
C SER A 107 -7.91 -9.18 15.66
N LEU A 108 -7.06 -10.14 15.24
CA LEU A 108 -6.18 -9.97 14.09
C LEU A 108 -6.97 -9.82 12.79
N THR A 109 -8.06 -10.59 12.61
CA THR A 109 -8.91 -10.46 11.42
C THR A 109 -9.52 -9.06 11.32
N LEU A 110 -10.05 -8.52 12.42
CA LEU A 110 -10.60 -7.16 12.45
C LEU A 110 -9.51 -6.09 12.22
N ILE A 111 -8.34 -6.22 12.85
CA ILE A 111 -7.23 -5.29 12.69
C ILE A 111 -6.69 -5.33 11.25
N ARG A 112 -6.56 -6.51 10.64
CA ARG A 112 -6.18 -6.66 9.23
C ARG A 112 -7.23 -6.07 8.31
N GLY A 113 -8.51 -6.35 8.59
CA GLY A 113 -9.65 -5.85 7.82
C GLY A 113 -9.78 -4.33 7.87
N PHE A 114 -9.85 -3.75 9.04
CA PHE A 114 -10.01 -2.30 9.19
C PHE A 114 -8.70 -1.54 8.92
N GLY A 115 -7.56 -2.04 9.38
CA GLY A 115 -6.26 -1.39 9.20
C GLY A 115 -5.71 -1.59 7.79
N GLN A 116 -5.21 -2.79 7.48
CA GLN A 116 -4.50 -3.04 6.23
C GLN A 116 -5.38 -2.88 4.98
N SER A 117 -6.66 -3.25 5.06
CA SER A 117 -7.56 -3.24 3.90
C SER A 117 -8.40 -1.97 3.84
N ALA A 118 -9.36 -1.78 4.74
CA ALA A 118 -10.34 -0.72 4.66
C ALA A 118 -9.71 0.69 4.75
N LEU A 119 -8.88 0.96 5.76
CA LEU A 119 -8.28 2.28 5.96
C LEU A 119 -7.28 2.63 4.86
N SER A 120 -6.63 1.63 4.24
CA SER A 120 -5.77 1.88 3.08
C SER A 120 -6.57 2.38 1.87
N VAL A 121 -7.74 1.76 1.59
CA VAL A 121 -8.63 2.23 0.51
C VAL A 121 -9.13 3.65 0.80
N VAL A 122 -9.56 3.94 2.04
CA VAL A 122 -9.98 5.28 2.48
C VAL A 122 -8.86 6.30 2.25
N SER A 123 -7.64 5.99 2.70
CA SER A 123 -6.49 6.88 2.61
C SER A 123 -6.19 7.27 1.15
N ILE A 124 -6.11 6.30 0.25
CA ILE A 124 -5.83 6.56 -1.17
C ILE A 124 -7.01 7.30 -1.82
N ALA A 125 -8.25 6.94 -1.50
CA ALA A 125 -9.44 7.59 -2.02
C ALA A 125 -9.56 9.06 -1.59
N MET A 126 -9.09 9.43 -0.38
CA MET A 126 -9.04 10.83 0.09
C MET A 126 -8.29 11.72 -0.90
N ILE A 127 -7.16 11.26 -1.43
CA ILE A 127 -6.34 12.04 -2.37
C ILE A 127 -6.96 11.96 -3.77
N SER A 128 -7.34 10.77 -4.23
CA SER A 128 -7.88 10.54 -5.57
C SER A 128 -9.15 11.33 -5.86
N LYS A 129 -9.98 11.63 -4.83
CA LYS A 129 -11.19 12.45 -4.98
C LYS A 129 -10.88 13.94 -5.08
N TRP A 130 -9.73 14.42 -4.57
CA TRP A 130 -9.36 15.84 -4.54
C TRP A 130 -8.44 16.25 -5.67
N PHE A 131 -7.62 15.34 -6.19
CA PHE A 131 -6.67 15.62 -7.27
C PHE A 131 -7.09 14.93 -8.55
N ARG A 132 -6.94 15.62 -9.69
CA ARG A 132 -7.20 15.11 -11.02
C ARG A 132 -5.94 15.17 -11.88
N GLN A 133 -5.40 16.35 -12.11
CA GLN A 133 -4.21 16.55 -12.95
C GLN A 133 -2.91 16.30 -12.19
N ASN A 134 -2.82 16.76 -10.93
CA ASN A 134 -1.65 16.60 -10.07
C ASN A 134 -1.75 15.38 -9.15
N LEU A 135 -2.53 14.35 -9.53
CA LEU A 135 -2.70 13.16 -8.71
C LEU A 135 -1.37 12.43 -8.47
N ALA A 136 -0.54 12.23 -9.51
CA ALA A 136 0.74 11.55 -9.34
C ALA A 136 1.73 12.33 -8.46
N PRO A 137 1.93 13.66 -8.63
CA PRO A 137 2.70 14.47 -7.69
C PRO A 137 2.18 14.40 -6.25
N ALA A 138 0.86 14.49 -6.04
CA ALA A 138 0.24 14.40 -4.72
C ALA A 138 0.51 13.03 -4.08
N MET A 139 0.38 11.93 -4.85
CA MET A 139 0.71 10.58 -4.40
C MET A 139 2.21 10.38 -4.14
N GLY A 140 3.08 11.06 -4.88
CA GLY A 140 4.52 11.09 -4.60
C GLY A 140 4.83 11.71 -3.24
N VAL A 141 4.26 12.88 -2.92
CA VAL A 141 4.39 13.52 -1.61
C VAL A 141 3.79 12.64 -0.51
N TYR A 142 2.60 12.10 -0.75
CA TYR A 142 1.96 11.15 0.16
C TYR A 142 2.86 9.94 0.47
N ALA A 143 3.47 9.33 -0.55
CA ALA A 143 4.37 8.18 -0.36
C ALA A 143 5.62 8.53 0.46
N VAL A 144 6.16 9.74 0.32
CA VAL A 144 7.25 10.24 1.17
C VAL A 144 6.79 10.39 2.62
N LEU A 145 5.65 11.07 2.85
CA LEU A 145 5.10 11.28 4.19
C LEU A 145 4.79 9.95 4.90
N LEU A 146 4.21 8.99 4.19
CA LEU A 146 3.92 7.68 4.78
C LEU A 146 5.18 6.88 5.09
N THR A 147 6.22 6.95 4.24
CA THR A 147 7.50 6.27 4.52
C THR A 147 8.16 6.81 5.78
N ILE A 148 8.24 8.14 5.91
CA ILE A 148 8.76 8.80 7.12
C ILE A 148 7.88 8.44 8.33
N GLY A 149 6.56 8.51 8.17
CA GLY A 149 5.61 8.19 9.23
C GLY A 149 5.71 6.75 9.72
N PHE A 150 5.87 5.78 8.82
CA PHE A 150 6.07 4.38 9.22
C PHE A 150 7.39 4.16 9.95
N VAL A 151 8.49 4.77 9.49
CA VAL A 151 9.79 4.68 10.18
C VAL A 151 9.67 5.23 11.61
N LEU A 152 9.12 6.43 11.77
CA LEU A 152 8.94 7.06 13.08
C LEU A 152 7.99 6.23 13.98
N SER A 153 6.92 5.66 13.40
CA SER A 153 5.96 4.85 14.15
C SER A 153 6.56 3.52 14.62
N VAL A 154 7.35 2.85 13.79
CA VAL A 154 8.04 1.59 14.16
C VAL A 154 9.05 1.86 15.28
N LEU A 155 9.87 2.93 15.14
CA LEU A 155 10.85 3.31 16.18
C LEU A 155 10.16 3.72 17.49
N GLY A 156 9.09 4.53 17.40
CA GLY A 156 8.32 4.95 18.57
C GLY A 156 7.61 3.80 19.27
N MET A 157 7.04 2.87 18.50
CA MET A 157 6.40 1.68 19.07
C MET A 157 7.41 0.71 19.67
N GLY A 158 8.57 0.49 19.04
CA GLY A 158 9.66 -0.30 19.63
C GLY A 158 10.06 0.25 21.01
N TRP A 159 10.33 1.57 21.07
CA TRP A 159 10.63 2.23 22.34
C TRP A 159 9.51 2.09 23.40
N ALA A 160 8.24 2.21 22.97
CA ALA A 160 7.11 2.07 23.89
C ALA A 160 6.94 0.64 24.40
N ILE A 161 7.20 -0.38 23.55
CA ILE A 161 7.15 -1.79 23.92
C ILE A 161 8.23 -2.11 24.94
N ASP A 162 9.46 -1.64 24.70
CA ASP A 162 10.59 -1.85 25.64
C ASP A 162 10.35 -1.20 27.01
N ARG A 163 9.65 -0.04 27.02
CA ARG A 163 9.43 0.74 28.25
C ARG A 163 8.21 0.30 29.04
N TYR A 164 7.11 -0.06 28.36
CA TYR A 164 5.80 -0.27 28.99
C TYR A 164 5.24 -1.69 28.77
N GLY A 165 5.90 -2.50 27.97
CA GLY A 165 5.38 -3.78 27.51
C GLY A 165 4.40 -3.64 26.34
N TRP A 166 4.18 -4.74 25.61
CA TRP A 166 3.43 -4.71 24.36
C TRP A 166 1.96 -4.34 24.52
N ARG A 167 1.28 -4.80 25.58
CA ARG A 167 -0.14 -4.52 25.83
C ARG A 167 -0.39 -3.02 26.04
N GLU A 168 0.46 -2.37 26.87
CA GLU A 168 0.31 -0.92 27.13
C GLU A 168 0.74 -0.10 25.91
N ALA A 169 1.78 -0.49 25.19
CA ALA A 169 2.15 0.17 23.94
C ALA A 169 1.01 0.11 22.89
N TRP A 170 0.30 -1.04 22.79
CA TRP A 170 -0.85 -1.17 21.92
C TRP A 170 -2.05 -0.36 22.39
N LYS A 171 -2.27 -0.21 23.71
CA LYS A 171 -3.29 0.71 24.25
C LYS A 171 -2.98 2.15 23.87
N LEU A 172 -1.71 2.58 23.96
CA LEU A 172 -1.30 3.92 23.53
C LEU A 172 -1.58 4.14 22.03
N LEU A 173 -1.32 3.14 21.20
CA LEU A 173 -1.67 3.17 19.78
C LEU A 173 -3.20 3.30 19.58
N GLY A 174 -4.00 2.55 20.34
CA GLY A 174 -5.46 2.64 20.33
C GLY A 174 -5.95 4.06 20.69
N TYR A 175 -5.37 4.69 21.71
CA TYR A 175 -5.69 6.11 22.06
C TYR A 175 -5.25 7.07 20.93
N GLY A 176 -4.11 6.84 20.30
CA GLY A 176 -3.68 7.63 19.14
C GLY A 176 -4.69 7.57 17.99
N LEU A 177 -5.27 6.39 17.73
CA LEU A 177 -6.34 6.19 16.75
C LEU A 177 -7.62 6.94 17.15
N LEU A 178 -8.01 6.89 18.42
CA LEU A 178 -9.15 7.66 18.92
C LEU A 178 -8.94 9.17 18.74
N PHE A 179 -7.72 9.66 18.93
CA PHE A 179 -7.40 11.08 18.69
C PHE A 179 -7.42 11.43 17.18
N LEU A 180 -7.06 10.50 16.31
CA LEU A 180 -7.13 10.68 14.86
C LEU A 180 -8.59 10.79 14.36
N MET A 181 -9.54 10.11 15.01
CA MET A 181 -10.96 10.09 14.62
C MET A 181 -11.58 11.50 14.50
N PRO A 182 -11.54 12.38 15.51
CA PRO A 182 -12.04 13.75 15.38
C PRO A 182 -11.25 14.58 14.37
N ALA A 183 -9.95 14.35 14.19
CA ALA A 183 -9.15 15.03 13.18
C ALA A 183 -9.64 14.67 11.76
N VAL A 184 -9.92 13.39 11.48
CA VAL A 184 -10.52 12.95 10.20
C VAL A 184 -11.89 13.60 10.02
N TRP A 185 -12.75 13.59 11.03
CA TRP A 185 -14.09 14.18 10.96
C TRP A 185 -14.07 15.68 10.68
N LEU A 186 -13.17 16.42 11.29
CA LEU A 186 -13.11 17.87 11.20
C LEU A 186 -12.38 18.38 9.95
N LEU A 187 -11.29 17.72 9.55
CA LEU A 187 -10.40 18.17 8.48
C LEU A 187 -10.68 17.53 7.12
N VAL A 188 -11.18 16.30 7.09
CA VAL A 188 -11.47 15.61 5.81
C VAL A 188 -12.82 16.08 5.28
N ARG A 189 -12.88 16.32 3.96
CA ARG A 189 -14.11 16.59 3.20
C ARG A 189 -14.22 15.54 2.09
N SER A 190 -15.44 15.13 1.77
CA SER A 190 -15.64 14.00 0.85
C SER A 190 -15.24 14.37 -0.58
N THR A 191 -15.60 15.54 -1.04
CA THR A 191 -15.24 16.03 -2.37
C THR A 191 -14.93 17.53 -2.36
N PRO A 192 -14.10 18.05 -3.27
CA PRO A 192 -13.83 19.48 -3.37
C PRO A 192 -15.09 20.26 -3.73
N GLU A 193 -16.01 19.70 -4.54
CA GLU A 193 -17.27 20.31 -4.98
C GLU A 193 -18.20 20.60 -3.78
N GLU A 194 -18.30 19.71 -2.80
CA GLU A 194 -19.03 19.93 -1.54
C GLU A 194 -18.45 21.09 -0.72
N PHE A 195 -17.17 21.40 -0.92
CA PHE A 195 -16.49 22.51 -0.27
C PHE A 195 -16.52 23.81 -1.08
N GLY A 196 -17.14 23.77 -2.29
CA GLY A 196 -17.22 24.91 -3.20
C GLY A 196 -15.90 25.26 -3.88
N VAL A 197 -15.01 24.27 -4.04
CA VAL A 197 -13.70 24.40 -4.68
C VAL A 197 -13.64 23.45 -5.88
N GLU A 198 -13.07 23.92 -6.99
CA GLU A 198 -12.80 23.04 -8.11
C GLU A 198 -11.69 22.02 -7.77
N PRO A 199 -11.79 20.77 -8.25
CA PRO A 199 -10.71 19.83 -8.10
C PRO A 199 -9.49 20.32 -8.88
N ASP A 200 -8.36 20.46 -8.15
CA ASP A 200 -7.05 20.73 -8.72
C ASP A 200 -7.03 22.01 -9.61
N PRO A 201 -7.00 23.21 -9.01
CA PRO A 201 -7.05 24.47 -9.74
C PRO A 201 -5.91 24.52 -10.77
N GLU A 202 -6.29 24.70 -12.02
CA GLU A 202 -5.36 24.76 -13.16
C GLU A 202 -4.36 25.90 -13.03
N VAL A 203 -3.09 25.57 -13.15
CA VAL A 203 -1.99 26.53 -13.22
C VAL A 203 -1.96 27.26 -14.57
N ASN A 204 -2.58 26.70 -15.64
CA ASN A 204 -2.61 27.31 -16.98
C ASN A 204 -3.91 27.04 -17.72
N ALA A 205 -4.59 28.11 -18.13
CA ALA A 205 -5.79 28.07 -18.97
C ALA A 205 -5.56 27.41 -20.37
N ALA A 206 -4.30 27.37 -20.85
CA ALA A 206 -3.94 26.69 -22.10
C ALA A 206 -4.06 25.17 -22.03
N ASN A 207 -3.82 24.58 -20.84
CA ASN A 207 -3.99 23.13 -20.63
C ASN A 207 -5.47 22.74 -20.50
N ARG A 208 -6.34 23.69 -20.17
CA ARG A 208 -7.80 23.49 -20.09
C ARG A 208 -8.39 23.10 -21.41
N ALA A 209 -7.99 23.75 -22.50
CA ALA A 209 -8.47 23.48 -23.85
C ALA A 209 -8.04 22.10 -24.39
N LEU A 210 -6.78 21.70 -24.10
CA LEU A 210 -6.24 20.40 -24.52
C LEU A 210 -6.83 19.22 -23.72
N ASN A 211 -7.21 19.45 -22.47
CA ASN A 211 -7.78 18.44 -21.58
C ASN A 211 -9.30 18.33 -21.66
N SER A 212 -9.99 19.35 -22.18
CA SER A 212 -11.45 19.30 -22.42
C SER A 212 -11.83 18.44 -23.62
N GLU A 213 -10.91 18.25 -24.58
CA GLU A 213 -11.12 17.32 -25.71
C GLU A 213 -10.94 15.84 -25.33
N HIS A 214 -10.25 15.56 -24.19
CA HIS A 214 -10.04 14.20 -23.65
C HIS A 214 -10.59 14.12 -22.23
N GLY A 215 -11.84 14.55 -22.02
CA GLY A 215 -12.52 14.44 -20.73
C GLY A 215 -12.36 13.03 -20.16
N LEU A 216 -11.68 12.92 -19.00
CA LEU A 216 -11.59 11.64 -18.28
C LEU A 216 -13.02 11.21 -17.95
N ALA A 217 -13.57 10.29 -18.72
CA ALA A 217 -14.85 9.69 -18.44
C ALA A 217 -14.71 8.87 -17.14
N ASP A 218 -15.63 9.08 -16.20
CA ASP A 218 -15.71 8.27 -15.01
C ASP A 218 -16.22 6.87 -15.39
N PHE A 219 -15.43 5.84 -15.04
CA PHE A 219 -15.77 4.44 -15.24
C PHE A 219 -16.54 3.92 -14.02
N THR A 220 -17.52 3.07 -14.26
CA THR A 220 -18.07 2.19 -13.23
C THR A 220 -17.09 1.06 -12.93
N LEU A 221 -17.26 0.39 -11.77
CA LEU A 221 -16.44 -0.77 -11.43
C LEU A 221 -16.49 -1.85 -12.50
N LEU A 222 -17.69 -2.15 -13.04
CA LEU A 222 -17.85 -3.18 -14.07
C LEU A 222 -17.11 -2.81 -15.36
N GLU A 223 -17.24 -1.58 -15.80
CA GLU A 223 -16.52 -1.08 -16.99
C GLU A 223 -15.00 -1.16 -16.77
N ALA A 224 -14.49 -0.78 -15.60
CA ALA A 224 -13.08 -0.89 -15.26
C ALA A 224 -12.59 -2.34 -15.31
N LEU A 225 -13.33 -3.29 -14.71
CA LEU A 225 -12.99 -4.71 -14.67
C LEU A 225 -12.97 -5.38 -16.06
N LEU A 226 -13.71 -4.82 -17.03
CA LEU A 226 -13.72 -5.30 -18.40
C LEU A 226 -12.53 -4.76 -19.23
N THR A 227 -11.75 -3.82 -18.69
CA THR A 227 -10.56 -3.30 -19.37
C THR A 227 -9.31 -4.15 -19.09
N PRO A 228 -8.49 -4.47 -20.12
CA PRO A 228 -7.19 -5.11 -19.90
C PRO A 228 -6.27 -4.27 -19.00
N THR A 229 -6.37 -2.94 -19.08
CA THR A 229 -5.58 -1.99 -18.29
C THR A 229 -5.74 -2.21 -16.79
N PHE A 230 -6.98 -2.46 -16.31
CA PHE A 230 -7.24 -2.77 -14.90
C PHE A 230 -6.44 -3.99 -14.45
N TRP A 231 -6.54 -5.10 -15.18
CA TRP A 231 -5.89 -6.35 -14.80
C TRP A 231 -4.38 -6.30 -14.90
N ILE A 232 -3.84 -5.61 -15.91
CA ILE A 232 -2.40 -5.43 -16.04
C ILE A 232 -1.84 -4.68 -14.82
N ILE A 233 -2.43 -3.55 -14.44
CA ILE A 233 -1.99 -2.78 -13.28
C ILE A 233 -2.19 -3.59 -11.98
N ALA A 234 -3.39 -4.18 -11.80
CA ALA A 234 -3.70 -4.94 -10.60
C ALA A 234 -2.76 -6.13 -10.40
N LEU A 235 -2.55 -6.94 -11.45
CA LEU A 235 -1.69 -8.12 -11.38
C LEU A 235 -0.21 -7.75 -11.26
N ALA A 236 0.26 -6.72 -11.98
CA ALA A 236 1.64 -6.25 -11.90
C ALA A 236 1.99 -5.72 -10.50
N THR A 237 1.12 -4.89 -9.93
CA THR A 237 1.33 -4.37 -8.56
C THR A 237 1.10 -5.43 -7.50
N SER A 238 0.22 -6.40 -7.73
CA SER A 238 0.04 -7.56 -6.84
C SER A 238 1.27 -8.49 -6.86
N ALA A 239 1.85 -8.75 -8.04
CA ALA A 239 3.09 -9.52 -8.15
C ALA A 239 4.26 -8.82 -7.39
N PHE A 240 4.37 -7.49 -7.51
CA PHE A 240 5.31 -6.73 -6.70
C PHE A 240 5.07 -6.91 -5.19
N ASN A 241 3.81 -6.78 -4.73
CA ASN A 241 3.48 -6.92 -3.31
C ASN A 241 3.71 -8.35 -2.78
N LEU A 242 3.48 -9.38 -3.60
CA LEU A 242 3.82 -10.76 -3.29
C LEU A 242 5.32 -10.91 -3.02
N VAL A 243 6.16 -10.42 -3.93
CA VAL A 243 7.62 -10.45 -3.79
C VAL A 243 8.07 -9.63 -2.59
N TRP A 244 7.57 -8.41 -2.45
CA TRP A 244 7.94 -7.49 -1.38
C TRP A 244 7.65 -8.04 0.00
N SER A 245 6.44 -8.59 0.20
CA SER A 245 6.05 -9.19 1.49
C SER A 245 6.90 -10.40 1.84
N SER A 246 7.23 -11.21 0.86
CA SER A 246 8.05 -12.41 1.01
C SER A 246 9.46 -12.07 1.48
N ILE A 247 10.12 -11.15 0.75
CA ILE A 247 11.50 -10.75 1.05
C ILE A 247 11.56 -10.01 2.39
N THR A 248 10.58 -9.15 2.68
CA THR A 248 10.58 -8.39 3.93
C THR A 248 10.40 -9.30 5.15
N LEU A 249 9.57 -10.34 5.04
CA LEU A 249 9.31 -11.26 6.15
C LEU A 249 10.50 -12.19 6.43
N PHE A 250 11.14 -12.68 5.37
CA PHE A 250 12.26 -13.63 5.45
C PHE A 250 13.63 -12.96 5.26
N ASN A 251 13.71 -11.64 5.43
CA ASN A 251 14.95 -10.90 5.17
C ASN A 251 16.14 -11.42 5.98
N GLU A 252 15.94 -11.66 7.28
CA GLU A 252 17.01 -12.12 8.19
C GLU A 252 17.52 -13.52 7.81
N PRO A 253 16.70 -14.59 7.74
CA PRO A 253 17.19 -15.90 7.37
C PRO A 253 17.76 -15.98 5.95
N ILE A 254 17.27 -15.16 5.01
CA ILE A 254 17.83 -15.10 3.66
C ILE A 254 19.23 -14.50 3.65
N LEU A 255 19.47 -13.43 4.43
CA LEU A 255 20.78 -12.79 4.53
C LEU A 255 21.77 -13.67 5.29
N ASP A 256 21.33 -14.37 6.33
CA ASP A 256 22.13 -15.36 7.04
C ASP A 256 22.61 -16.49 6.12
N GLU A 257 21.70 -16.99 5.24
CA GLU A 257 22.03 -18.01 4.24
C GLU A 257 23.13 -17.54 3.26
N LEU A 258 23.16 -16.25 2.94
CA LEU A 258 24.21 -15.64 2.11
C LEU A 258 25.49 -15.27 2.89
N GLY A 259 25.49 -15.46 4.23
CA GLY A 259 26.62 -15.16 5.09
C GLY A 259 26.80 -13.67 5.43
N PHE A 260 25.72 -12.87 5.36
CA PHE A 260 25.75 -11.46 5.75
C PHE A 260 25.37 -11.26 7.20
N ASP A 261 26.11 -10.38 7.86
CA ASP A 261 25.84 -9.98 9.24
C ASP A 261 24.69 -8.94 9.35
N GLN A 262 24.24 -8.72 10.57
CA GLN A 262 23.18 -7.74 10.86
C GLN A 262 23.53 -6.32 10.42
N LYS A 263 24.83 -5.96 10.44
CA LYS A 263 25.28 -4.63 9.99
C LYS A 263 25.06 -4.45 8.50
N ALA A 264 25.40 -5.46 7.69
CA ALA A 264 25.15 -5.42 6.24
C ALA A 264 23.65 -5.35 5.93
N ALA A 265 22.79 -6.04 6.69
CA ALA A 265 21.35 -5.97 6.59
C ALA A 265 20.82 -4.54 6.86
N VAL A 266 21.28 -3.90 7.94
CA VAL A 266 20.90 -2.52 8.29
C VAL A 266 21.35 -1.53 7.21
N GLU A 267 22.59 -1.68 6.70
CA GLU A 267 23.09 -0.84 5.62
C GLU A 267 22.24 -1.00 4.33
N MET A 268 21.90 -2.24 3.94
CA MET A 268 21.02 -2.50 2.81
C MET A 268 19.66 -1.80 2.99
N MET A 269 19.04 -1.91 4.17
CA MET A 269 17.77 -1.24 4.47
C MET A 269 17.85 0.28 4.42
N ALA A 270 18.99 0.88 4.80
CA ALA A 270 19.21 2.32 4.69
C ALA A 270 19.24 2.75 3.21
N TYR A 271 19.94 2.02 2.34
CA TYR A 271 19.94 2.28 0.89
C TYR A 271 18.55 2.10 0.27
N LEU A 272 17.85 1.02 0.64
CA LEU A 272 16.48 0.75 0.19
C LEU A 272 15.55 1.91 0.56
N THR A 273 15.57 2.37 1.80
CA THR A 273 14.72 3.47 2.27
C THR A 273 15.09 4.79 1.60
N GLY A 274 16.39 5.12 1.52
CA GLY A 274 16.88 6.36 0.94
C GLY A 274 16.52 6.49 -0.55
N LEU A 275 16.81 5.46 -1.34
CA LEU A 275 16.46 5.44 -2.77
C LEU A 275 14.96 5.34 -2.99
N GLY A 276 14.21 4.67 -2.10
CA GLY A 276 12.76 4.63 -2.13
C GLY A 276 12.13 6.02 -1.98
N LEU A 277 12.62 6.84 -1.05
CA LEU A 277 12.17 8.23 -0.88
C LEU A 277 12.42 9.07 -2.14
N ILE A 278 13.60 8.97 -2.72
CA ILE A 278 13.93 9.66 -3.98
C ILE A 278 13.01 9.19 -5.10
N SER A 279 12.82 7.88 -5.23
CA SER A 279 11.97 7.27 -6.25
C SER A 279 10.51 7.68 -6.13
N ASN A 280 9.97 7.83 -4.91
CA ASN A 280 8.62 8.34 -4.70
C ASN A 280 8.41 9.73 -5.33
N LEU A 281 9.39 10.64 -5.19
CA LEU A 281 9.33 11.98 -5.78
C LEU A 281 9.50 11.94 -7.30
N VAL A 282 10.42 11.11 -7.80
CA VAL A 282 10.64 10.91 -9.23
C VAL A 282 9.39 10.33 -9.88
N ALA A 283 8.81 9.29 -9.29
CA ALA A 283 7.59 8.67 -9.77
C ALA A 283 6.40 9.65 -9.76
N GLY A 284 6.27 10.46 -8.71
CA GLY A 284 5.25 11.51 -8.63
C GLY A 284 5.29 12.50 -9.78
N LYS A 285 6.48 12.80 -10.31
CA LYS A 285 6.64 13.67 -11.49
C LYS A 285 6.45 12.94 -12.82
N LEU A 286 6.88 11.69 -12.92
CA LEU A 286 6.93 10.94 -14.17
C LEU A 286 5.69 10.08 -14.44
N ALA A 287 4.97 9.64 -13.41
CA ALA A 287 3.84 8.71 -13.52
C ALA A 287 2.58 9.39 -14.06
N THR A 288 2.66 9.89 -15.29
CA THR A 288 1.51 10.39 -16.06
C THR A 288 0.79 9.22 -16.73
N ARG A 289 -0.51 9.39 -17.03
CA ARG A 289 -1.37 8.38 -17.67
C ARG A 289 -0.71 7.67 -18.85
N GLN A 290 -0.02 8.43 -19.72
CA GLN A 290 0.64 7.88 -20.91
C GLN A 290 1.92 7.09 -20.59
N ARG A 291 2.56 7.31 -19.45
CA ARG A 291 3.84 6.73 -19.08
C ARG A 291 3.76 5.60 -18.05
N ILE A 292 2.62 5.44 -17.40
CA ILE A 292 2.44 4.47 -16.31
C ILE A 292 2.83 3.05 -16.76
N GLY A 293 2.35 2.59 -17.92
CA GLY A 293 2.68 1.26 -18.45
C GLY A 293 4.18 1.06 -18.65
N MET A 294 4.83 2.04 -19.30
CA MET A 294 6.28 2.01 -19.52
C MET A 294 7.07 2.05 -18.20
N LEU A 295 6.70 2.94 -17.27
CA LEU A 295 7.38 3.07 -15.98
C LEU A 295 7.22 1.82 -15.11
N LEU A 296 6.01 1.24 -15.09
CA LEU A 296 5.75 -0.01 -14.38
C LEU A 296 6.53 -1.17 -15.00
N GLY A 297 6.56 -1.26 -16.34
CA GLY A 297 7.37 -2.23 -17.07
C GLY A 297 8.86 -2.11 -16.74
N VAL A 298 9.44 -0.92 -16.80
CA VAL A 298 10.85 -0.67 -16.46
C VAL A 298 11.13 -1.01 -14.98
N ALA A 299 10.27 -0.61 -14.05
CA ALA A 299 10.44 -0.91 -12.64
C ALA A 299 10.41 -2.43 -12.38
N LEU A 300 9.45 -3.15 -12.95
CA LEU A 300 9.35 -4.60 -12.79
C LEU A 300 10.49 -5.35 -13.52
N LEU A 301 10.99 -4.84 -14.63
CA LEU A 301 12.18 -5.40 -15.29
C LEU A 301 13.43 -5.23 -14.43
N ALA A 302 13.61 -4.07 -13.81
CA ALA A 302 14.69 -3.85 -12.86
C ALA A 302 14.57 -4.78 -11.65
N LEU A 303 13.34 -5.00 -11.14
CA LEU A 303 13.06 -5.99 -10.09
C LEU A 303 13.43 -7.40 -10.53
N THR A 304 13.05 -7.80 -11.75
CA THR A 304 13.38 -9.12 -12.32
C THR A 304 14.88 -9.35 -12.32
N VAL A 305 15.66 -8.37 -12.83
CA VAL A 305 17.12 -8.45 -12.85
C VAL A 305 17.70 -8.53 -11.44
N ALA A 306 17.20 -7.71 -10.51
CA ALA A 306 17.63 -7.71 -9.13
C ALA A 306 17.38 -9.05 -8.44
N LEU A 307 16.20 -9.64 -8.65
CA LEU A 307 15.83 -10.95 -8.10
C LEU A 307 16.69 -12.08 -8.69
N ALA A 308 16.89 -12.10 -10.00
CA ALA A 308 17.73 -13.11 -10.65
C ALA A 308 19.20 -13.01 -10.22
N TRP A 309 19.67 -11.81 -9.91
CA TRP A 309 21.04 -11.55 -9.45
C TRP A 309 21.24 -11.86 -7.96
N PHE A 310 20.21 -11.71 -7.12
CA PHE A 310 20.30 -11.80 -5.66
C PHE A 310 21.00 -13.06 -5.14
N PRO A 311 20.72 -14.30 -5.64
CA PRO A 311 21.39 -15.50 -5.17
C PRO A 311 22.92 -15.53 -5.43
N SER A 312 23.40 -14.65 -6.31
CA SER A 312 24.83 -14.54 -6.68
C SER A 312 25.58 -13.46 -5.88
N ILE A 313 24.90 -12.74 -4.99
CA ILE A 313 25.51 -11.68 -4.18
C ILE A 313 26.47 -12.28 -3.16
N ARG A 314 27.70 -11.75 -3.08
CA ARG A 314 28.77 -12.22 -2.19
C ARG A 314 29.50 -11.09 -1.44
N SER A 315 29.17 -9.83 -1.71
CA SER A 315 29.85 -8.69 -1.08
C SER A 315 28.84 -7.65 -0.57
N ALA A 316 29.23 -6.93 0.51
CA ALA A 316 28.39 -5.87 1.09
C ALA A 316 28.06 -4.76 0.08
N ILE A 317 28.97 -4.46 -0.86
CA ILE A 317 28.73 -3.45 -1.94
C ILE A 317 27.60 -3.94 -2.87
N GLN A 318 27.62 -5.21 -3.28
CA GLN A 318 26.56 -5.80 -4.09
C GLN A 318 25.22 -5.78 -3.35
N LEU A 319 25.23 -6.09 -2.05
CA LEU A 319 24.01 -6.07 -1.21
C LEU A 319 23.43 -4.65 -1.08
N ARG A 320 24.29 -3.63 -0.89
CA ARG A 320 23.84 -2.22 -0.88
C ARG A 320 23.24 -1.81 -2.23
N LEU A 321 23.87 -2.21 -3.34
CA LEU A 321 23.35 -1.94 -4.68
C LEU A 321 21.99 -2.62 -4.90
N TYR A 322 21.84 -3.88 -4.47
CA TYR A 322 20.54 -4.57 -4.46
C TYR A 322 19.50 -3.79 -3.67
N GLY A 323 19.82 -3.38 -2.43
CA GLY A 323 18.92 -2.56 -1.60
C GLY A 323 18.53 -1.24 -2.29
N ALA A 324 19.49 -0.58 -2.96
CA ALA A 324 19.23 0.64 -3.72
C ALA A 324 18.25 0.41 -4.88
N VAL A 325 18.45 -0.66 -5.67
CA VAL A 325 17.53 -1.03 -6.77
C VAL A 325 16.15 -1.38 -6.22
N MET A 326 16.08 -2.20 -5.17
CA MET A 326 14.80 -2.55 -4.51
C MET A 326 14.06 -1.32 -4.01
N GLY A 327 14.77 -0.36 -3.38
CA GLY A 327 14.18 0.89 -2.91
C GLY A 327 13.65 1.74 -4.07
N PHE A 328 14.43 1.88 -5.14
CA PHE A 328 14.01 2.63 -6.32
C PHE A 328 12.76 2.01 -6.97
N VAL A 329 12.75 0.70 -7.19
CA VAL A 329 11.59 -0.04 -7.71
C VAL A 329 10.38 0.11 -6.78
N GLY A 330 10.59 -0.08 -5.47
CA GLY A 330 9.53 0.03 -4.47
C GLY A 330 8.83 1.38 -4.48
N GLY A 331 9.59 2.49 -4.51
CA GLY A 331 9.03 3.83 -4.61
C GLY A 331 8.27 4.05 -5.92
N MET A 332 8.82 3.61 -7.06
CA MET A 332 8.17 3.74 -8.36
C MET A 332 6.82 3.00 -8.40
N VAL A 333 6.82 1.71 -8.03
CA VAL A 333 5.60 0.89 -8.06
C VAL A 333 4.56 1.40 -7.06
N THR A 334 4.98 1.86 -5.87
CA THR A 334 4.09 2.40 -4.85
C THR A 334 3.31 3.62 -5.36
N VAL A 335 3.99 4.61 -5.94
CA VAL A 335 3.32 5.81 -6.47
C VAL A 335 2.42 5.47 -7.66
N ILE A 336 2.85 4.56 -8.53
CA ILE A 336 2.01 4.08 -9.65
C ILE A 336 0.77 3.39 -9.10
N HIS A 337 0.91 2.45 -8.15
CA HIS A 337 -0.22 1.77 -7.52
C HIS A 337 -1.24 2.73 -6.91
N PHE A 338 -0.78 3.81 -6.27
CA PHE A 338 -1.69 4.78 -5.65
C PHE A 338 -2.35 5.72 -6.66
N SER A 339 -1.64 6.10 -7.74
CA SER A 339 -2.11 7.14 -8.68
C SER A 339 -2.82 6.61 -9.91
N ALA A 340 -2.56 5.36 -10.33
CA ALA A 340 -3.07 4.82 -11.59
C ALA A 340 -4.60 4.77 -11.65
N TRP A 341 -5.25 4.34 -10.58
CA TRP A 341 -6.69 4.13 -10.55
C TRP A 341 -7.46 5.41 -10.84
N GLY A 342 -7.10 6.52 -10.18
CA GLY A 342 -7.72 7.82 -10.43
C GLY A 342 -7.37 8.41 -11.79
N GLN A 343 -6.16 8.13 -12.33
CA GLN A 343 -5.74 8.62 -13.63
C GLN A 343 -6.41 7.88 -14.81
N PHE A 344 -6.70 6.58 -14.66
CA PHE A 344 -7.30 5.78 -15.72
C PHE A 344 -8.82 5.71 -15.65
N PHE A 345 -9.39 5.62 -14.45
CA PHE A 345 -10.80 5.28 -14.28
C PHE A 345 -11.65 6.40 -13.67
N GLY A 346 -11.05 7.56 -13.40
CA GLY A 346 -11.77 8.71 -12.85
C GLY A 346 -12.04 8.62 -11.35
N ARG A 347 -13.02 9.39 -10.85
CA ARG A 347 -13.24 9.59 -9.40
C ARG A 347 -14.58 9.07 -8.89
N ALA A 348 -15.55 8.81 -9.77
CA ALA A 348 -16.93 8.52 -9.38
C ALA A 348 -17.02 7.22 -8.55
N GLU A 349 -16.48 6.11 -9.03
CA GLU A 349 -16.44 4.82 -8.34
C GLU A 349 -15.02 4.42 -7.91
N ILE A 350 -14.18 5.41 -7.60
CA ILE A 350 -12.77 5.17 -7.24
C ILE A 350 -12.61 4.27 -6.01
N GLY A 351 -13.52 4.39 -5.05
CA GLY A 351 -13.51 3.55 -3.85
C GLY A 351 -13.69 2.06 -4.18
N ARG A 352 -14.65 1.72 -5.04
CA ARG A 352 -14.90 0.34 -5.47
C ARG A 352 -13.77 -0.23 -6.28
N ILE A 353 -13.23 0.55 -7.24
CA ILE A 353 -12.12 0.15 -8.11
C ILE A 353 -10.86 -0.11 -7.27
N GLN A 354 -10.51 0.79 -6.39
CA GLN A 354 -9.39 0.62 -5.46
C GLN A 354 -9.63 -0.50 -4.45
N GLY A 355 -10.88 -0.71 -4.02
CA GLY A 355 -11.24 -1.80 -3.12
C GLY A 355 -10.90 -3.17 -3.70
N VAL A 356 -11.24 -3.41 -4.98
CA VAL A 356 -10.87 -4.65 -5.68
C VAL A 356 -9.35 -4.77 -5.84
N ALA A 357 -8.69 -3.71 -6.30
CA ALA A 357 -7.23 -3.69 -6.46
C ALA A 357 -6.49 -3.93 -5.14
N GLN A 358 -6.95 -3.33 -4.04
CA GLN A 358 -6.39 -3.52 -2.71
C GLN A 358 -6.59 -4.96 -2.21
N ALA A 359 -7.78 -5.54 -2.41
CA ALA A 359 -8.03 -6.93 -2.06
C ALA A 359 -7.06 -7.89 -2.76
N LEU A 360 -6.87 -7.74 -4.08
CA LEU A 360 -5.91 -8.52 -4.86
C LEU A 360 -4.48 -8.36 -4.34
N SER A 361 -4.08 -7.13 -4.04
CA SER A 361 -2.76 -6.79 -3.51
C SER A 361 -2.51 -7.43 -2.13
N VAL A 362 -3.50 -7.39 -1.23
CA VAL A 362 -3.39 -8.00 0.11
C VAL A 362 -3.37 -9.52 0.02
N LEU A 363 -4.21 -10.13 -0.83
CA LEU A 363 -4.18 -11.58 -1.08
C LEU A 363 -2.82 -12.02 -1.61
N ALA A 364 -2.26 -11.32 -2.59
CA ALA A 364 -0.93 -11.61 -3.13
C ALA A 364 0.16 -11.50 -2.04
N SER A 365 0.09 -10.48 -1.20
CA SER A 365 1.05 -10.30 -0.09
C SER A 365 0.93 -11.38 0.99
N ALA A 366 -0.21 -12.04 1.14
CA ALA A 366 -0.39 -13.17 2.06
C ALA A 366 0.18 -14.47 1.48
N ILE A 367 0.10 -14.66 0.16
CA ILE A 367 0.58 -15.86 -0.54
C ILE A 367 2.11 -15.87 -0.64
N GLY A 368 2.73 -14.73 -0.86
CA GLY A 368 4.16 -14.63 -1.11
C GLY A 368 5.05 -15.33 -0.07
N PRO A 369 4.90 -15.05 1.23
CA PRO A 369 5.68 -15.71 2.28
C PRO A 369 5.51 -17.24 2.31
N ILE A 370 4.34 -17.77 1.93
CA ILE A 370 4.09 -19.22 1.85
C ILE A 370 4.98 -19.84 0.79
N CYS A 371 5.16 -19.18 -0.36
CA CYS A 371 6.05 -19.66 -1.41
C CYS A 371 7.49 -19.75 -0.89
N VAL A 372 7.99 -18.76 -0.15
CA VAL A 372 9.34 -18.79 0.43
C VAL A 372 9.49 -19.95 1.40
N ALA A 373 8.55 -20.10 2.34
CA ALA A 373 8.57 -21.15 3.34
C ALA A 373 8.54 -22.55 2.67
N TRP A 374 7.73 -22.72 1.65
CA TRP A 374 7.65 -24.00 0.91
C TRP A 374 8.99 -24.37 0.26
N PHE A 375 9.67 -23.42 -0.38
CA PHE A 375 11.00 -23.66 -0.96
C PHE A 375 12.05 -23.95 0.12
N ALA A 376 12.02 -23.25 1.24
CA ALA A 376 12.90 -23.49 2.37
C ALA A 376 12.76 -24.94 2.90
N ASP A 377 11.51 -25.43 3.01
CA ASP A 377 11.23 -26.79 3.48
C ASP A 377 11.68 -27.87 2.49
N GLN A 378 11.47 -27.67 1.18
CA GLN A 378 11.79 -28.66 0.15
C GLN A 378 13.28 -28.66 -0.22
N GLU A 379 13.84 -27.48 -0.47
CA GLU A 379 15.21 -27.31 -1.00
C GLU A 379 16.25 -27.03 0.10
N ARG A 380 15.82 -26.85 1.35
CA ARG A 380 16.64 -26.39 2.49
C ARG A 380 17.37 -25.07 2.18
N SER A 381 16.77 -24.26 1.32
CA SER A 381 17.31 -22.96 0.88
C SER A 381 16.16 -22.03 0.50
N HIS A 382 16.31 -20.75 0.84
CA HIS A 382 15.36 -19.70 0.44
C HIS A 382 15.68 -19.13 -0.96
N LEU A 383 16.87 -19.42 -1.51
CA LEU A 383 17.34 -18.76 -2.72
C LEU A 383 16.64 -19.17 -4.02
N PRO A 384 16.20 -20.42 -4.22
CA PRO A 384 15.55 -20.82 -5.47
C PRO A 384 14.27 -20.07 -5.77
N VAL A 385 13.51 -19.64 -4.75
CA VAL A 385 12.27 -18.87 -4.94
C VAL A 385 12.50 -17.53 -5.65
N TYR A 386 13.69 -16.95 -5.54
CA TYR A 386 14.03 -15.71 -6.23
C TYR A 386 13.95 -15.84 -7.76
N TYR A 387 14.33 -16.99 -8.30
CA TYR A 387 14.19 -17.25 -9.76
C TYR A 387 12.71 -17.37 -10.15
N VAL A 388 11.88 -17.99 -9.33
CA VAL A 388 10.43 -18.05 -9.56
C VAL A 388 9.82 -16.64 -9.55
N PHE A 389 10.20 -15.83 -8.57
CA PHE A 389 9.76 -14.44 -8.49
C PHE A 389 10.30 -13.60 -9.67
N ALA A 390 11.52 -13.85 -10.13
CA ALA A 390 12.06 -13.19 -11.31
C ALA A 390 11.23 -13.53 -12.58
N VAL A 391 10.85 -14.78 -12.78
CA VAL A 391 9.98 -15.19 -13.89
C VAL A 391 8.61 -14.50 -13.79
N LEU A 392 7.98 -14.50 -12.61
CA LEU A 392 6.70 -13.84 -12.38
C LEU A 392 6.76 -12.34 -12.70
N THR A 393 7.77 -11.65 -12.19
CA THR A 393 7.95 -10.20 -12.41
C THR A 393 8.36 -9.87 -13.84
N PHE A 394 9.06 -10.77 -14.53
CA PHE A 394 9.36 -10.64 -15.97
C PHE A 394 8.09 -10.61 -16.81
N PHE A 395 7.18 -11.59 -16.63
CA PHE A 395 5.91 -11.60 -17.35
C PHE A 395 5.05 -10.38 -17.00
N ALA A 396 4.99 -9.99 -15.73
CA ALA A 396 4.29 -8.78 -15.31
C ALA A 396 4.89 -7.50 -15.95
N SER A 397 6.22 -7.43 -16.12
CA SER A 397 6.91 -6.36 -16.83
C SER A 397 6.51 -6.32 -18.31
N MET A 398 6.55 -7.47 -19.00
CA MET A 398 6.17 -7.55 -20.41
C MET A 398 4.73 -7.11 -20.66
N LEU A 399 3.80 -7.58 -19.81
CA LEU A 399 2.41 -7.15 -19.87
C LEU A 399 2.26 -5.63 -19.63
N SER A 400 3.06 -5.07 -18.74
CA SER A 400 3.04 -3.63 -18.45
C SER A 400 3.50 -2.79 -19.64
N PHE A 401 4.51 -3.24 -20.39
CA PHE A 401 4.93 -2.57 -21.63
C PHE A 401 3.87 -2.63 -22.74
N LEU A 402 3.07 -3.69 -22.77
CA LEU A 402 1.98 -3.88 -23.74
C LEU A 402 0.64 -3.27 -23.28
N MET A 403 0.64 -2.55 -22.15
CA MET A 403 -0.57 -2.01 -21.56
C MET A 403 -1.25 -1.01 -22.52
N PRO A 404 -2.49 -1.29 -22.99
CA PRO A 404 -3.23 -0.34 -23.78
C PRO A 404 -3.69 0.83 -22.91
N LEU A 405 -3.80 2.01 -23.50
CA LEU A 405 -4.58 3.09 -22.88
C LEU A 405 -6.05 2.67 -22.91
N PRO A 406 -6.81 2.77 -21.79
CA PRO A 406 -8.22 2.46 -21.84
C PRO A 406 -8.91 3.38 -22.86
N MET A 407 -9.74 2.79 -23.73
CA MET A 407 -10.62 3.52 -24.60
C MET A 407 -11.52 4.43 -23.75
N ASP A 408 -11.96 5.56 -24.30
CA ASP A 408 -12.90 6.44 -23.60
C ASP A 408 -14.12 5.64 -23.15
N ALA A 409 -14.67 5.94 -21.95
CA ALA A 409 -15.78 5.17 -21.37
C ALA A 409 -17.02 5.13 -22.32
N GLU A 410 -17.16 6.10 -23.19
CA GLU A 410 -18.21 6.15 -24.21
C GLU A 410 -18.00 5.10 -25.31
N GLN A 411 -16.76 4.86 -25.73
CA GLN A 411 -16.38 3.77 -26.64
C GLN A 411 -16.52 2.40 -25.97
N ALA A 412 -16.16 2.29 -24.69
CA ALA A 412 -16.36 1.08 -23.92
C ALA A 412 -17.85 0.72 -23.81
N ARG A 413 -18.74 1.71 -23.61
CA ARG A 413 -20.21 1.52 -23.58
C ARG A 413 -20.81 1.11 -24.93
N THR A 414 -20.25 1.59 -26.05
CA THR A 414 -20.69 1.21 -27.38
C THR A 414 -20.25 -0.20 -27.79
N THR A 415 -19.13 -0.69 -27.25
CA THR A 415 -18.64 -2.04 -27.55
C THR A 415 -19.34 -3.12 -26.68
N LEU A 416 -20.01 -2.72 -25.59
CA LEU A 416 -20.75 -3.59 -24.66
C LEU A 416 -22.25 -3.69 -24.97
N ARG A 417 -22.77 -2.90 -25.95
CA ARG A 417 -24.11 -3.00 -26.50
C ARG A 417 -24.11 -3.81 -27.80
#